data_b58c0c9de98d2db34494c7f994a52a93
#
_entry.id   b58c0c9de98d2db34494c7f994a52a93
#
_cell.length_a   1.000
_cell.length_b   1.000
_cell.length_c   1.000
_cell.angle_alpha   90.00
_cell.angle_beta   90.00
_cell.angle_gamma   90.00
#
_symmetry.space_group_name_H-M   'P 1'
#
loop_
_entity.id
_entity.type
_entity.pdbx_description
1 polymer ?
#
loop_
_entity_poly.entity_id
_entity_poly.type
_entity_poly.pdbx_seq_one_letter_code
_entity_poly.pdbx_strand_id
1 'polypeptide(L)'
;NAAGRLEDMSLGVACLLSTTETAGASAARLDTLNRARREIEQSMQVQAAELLSDLSKAQDPAQFGISLYDSRWHEGVVGILASRVRAQCARPVFAFAAASNGLLKGSGRSIDGLQLRDLLAEIDADRQGLLQKFGGHAMAAGVTIRQEDFPEFATQFNLFSKKHLGNRDLNEQILS
;
A
#
# COMPACT_ATOMS: atom_id res chain seq x y z
N ASN A 1 -9.33 13.77 -5.78
CA ASN A 1 -8.34 12.69 -5.92
C ASN A 1 -8.92 11.33 -6.36
N ALA A 2 -10.26 11.14 -6.36
CA ALA A 2 -10.87 9.87 -6.76
C ALA A 2 -10.66 9.57 -8.26
N ALA A 3 -10.77 10.58 -9.14
CA ALA A 3 -10.51 10.44 -10.56
C ALA A 3 -9.14 9.83 -10.84
N GLY A 4 -8.07 10.39 -10.32
CA GLY A 4 -6.71 9.88 -10.54
C GLY A 4 -6.39 8.54 -9.85
N ARG A 5 -7.35 7.93 -9.14
CA ARG A 5 -7.21 6.60 -8.54
C ARG A 5 -7.96 5.52 -9.29
N LEU A 6 -9.10 5.85 -9.88
CA LEU A 6 -10.00 4.91 -10.55
C LEU A 6 -10.11 5.16 -12.06
N GLU A 7 -9.89 6.41 -12.48
CA GLU A 7 -9.95 6.87 -13.88
C GLU A 7 -8.81 7.86 -14.16
N ASP A 8 -8.92 8.63 -15.24
CA ASP A 8 -7.96 9.66 -15.62
C ASP A 8 -8.14 10.94 -14.77
N MET A 9 -7.03 11.48 -14.26
CA MET A 9 -6.99 12.74 -13.52
C MET A 9 -7.51 13.92 -14.34
N SER A 10 -7.46 13.87 -15.68
CA SER A 10 -7.97 14.90 -16.58
C SER A 10 -9.43 15.27 -16.29
N LEU A 11 -10.25 14.31 -15.83
CA LEU A 11 -11.62 14.57 -15.41
C LEU A 11 -11.71 15.56 -14.24
N GLY A 12 -10.80 15.45 -13.29
CA GLY A 12 -10.72 16.38 -12.17
C GLY A 12 -10.27 17.78 -12.62
N VAL A 13 -9.29 17.84 -13.51
CA VAL A 13 -8.82 19.11 -14.09
C VAL A 13 -9.92 19.76 -14.94
N ALA A 14 -10.61 18.99 -15.78
CA ALA A 14 -11.72 19.49 -16.59
C ALA A 14 -12.86 20.07 -15.74
N CYS A 15 -13.16 19.42 -14.61
CA CYS A 15 -14.17 19.92 -13.66
C CYS A 15 -13.76 21.29 -13.09
N LEU A 16 -12.51 21.50 -12.73
CA LEU A 16 -12.01 22.76 -12.20
C LEU A 16 -11.96 23.89 -13.23
N LEU A 17 -11.79 23.55 -14.51
CA LEU A 17 -11.72 24.49 -15.63
C LEU A 17 -13.06 24.71 -16.32
N SER A 18 -14.12 23.97 -15.92
CA SER A 18 -15.43 24.05 -16.55
C SER A 18 -16.19 25.32 -16.16
N THR A 19 -17.05 25.77 -17.08
CA THR A 19 -18.01 26.85 -16.83
C THR A 19 -19.16 26.36 -15.94
N THR A 20 -19.94 27.29 -15.39
CA THR A 20 -21.03 26.99 -14.45
C THR A 20 -22.05 25.97 -15.00
N GLU A 21 -22.26 25.95 -16.31
CA GLU A 21 -23.22 25.04 -16.97
C GLU A 21 -22.73 23.57 -17.03
N THR A 22 -21.43 23.34 -17.18
CA THR A 22 -20.83 22.00 -17.29
C THR A 22 -20.24 21.50 -15.99
N ALA A 23 -19.96 22.38 -15.04
CA ALA A 23 -19.36 22.05 -13.76
C ALA A 23 -20.22 21.08 -12.93
N GLY A 24 -21.56 21.25 -12.96
CA GLY A 24 -22.50 20.39 -12.21
C GLY A 24 -22.42 18.91 -12.62
N ALA A 25 -22.41 18.64 -13.91
CA ALA A 25 -22.31 17.26 -14.43
C ALA A 25 -20.96 16.61 -14.09
N SER A 26 -19.86 17.38 -14.24
CA SER A 26 -18.51 16.93 -13.91
C SER A 26 -18.36 16.67 -12.41
N ALA A 27 -18.90 17.52 -11.56
CA ALA A 27 -18.90 17.34 -10.11
C ALA A 27 -19.70 16.11 -9.68
N ALA A 28 -20.89 15.86 -10.27
CA ALA A 28 -21.67 14.66 -10.00
C ALA A 28 -20.93 13.38 -10.39
N ARG A 29 -20.19 13.39 -11.51
CA ARG A 29 -19.36 12.25 -11.91
C ARG A 29 -18.21 12.02 -10.94
N LEU A 30 -17.55 13.08 -10.48
CA LEU A 30 -16.49 12.98 -9.46
C LEU A 30 -17.02 12.43 -8.13
N ASP A 31 -18.24 12.82 -7.73
CA ASP A 31 -18.87 12.26 -6.52
C ASP A 31 -19.17 10.77 -6.68
N THR A 32 -19.69 10.34 -7.84
CA THR A 32 -19.90 8.92 -8.15
C THR A 32 -18.60 8.13 -8.07
N LEU A 33 -17.53 8.63 -8.68
CA LEU A 33 -16.19 8.01 -8.58
C LEU A 33 -15.68 7.95 -7.13
N ASN A 34 -15.93 8.98 -6.35
CA ASN A 34 -15.51 8.99 -4.95
C ASN A 34 -16.29 7.99 -4.10
N ARG A 35 -17.58 7.78 -4.38
CA ARG A 35 -18.37 6.71 -3.74
C ARG A 35 -17.85 5.33 -4.11
N ALA A 36 -17.67 5.06 -5.41
CA ALA A 36 -17.10 3.80 -5.88
C ALA A 36 -15.72 3.52 -5.24
N ARG A 37 -14.85 4.52 -5.16
CA ARG A 37 -13.57 4.40 -4.48
C ARG A 37 -13.72 4.02 -3.00
N ARG A 38 -14.69 4.61 -2.29
CA ARG A 38 -14.94 4.30 -0.86
C ARG A 38 -15.46 2.87 -0.68
N GLU A 39 -16.32 2.40 -1.58
CA GLU A 39 -16.84 1.02 -1.55
C GLU A 39 -15.72 0.00 -1.78
N ILE A 40 -14.86 0.24 -2.79
CA ILE A 40 -13.67 -0.58 -3.04
C ILE A 40 -12.76 -0.58 -1.81
N GLU A 41 -12.48 0.59 -1.23
CA GLU A 41 -11.64 0.73 -0.04
C GLU A 41 -12.21 -0.06 1.14
N GLN A 42 -13.51 0.04 1.38
CA GLN A 42 -14.17 -0.68 2.48
C GLN A 42 -14.11 -2.20 2.29
N SER A 43 -14.38 -2.68 1.09
CA SER A 43 -14.25 -4.10 0.75
C SER A 43 -12.82 -4.59 0.98
N MET A 44 -11.81 -3.85 0.50
CA MET A 44 -10.41 -4.20 0.68
C MET A 44 -9.98 -4.19 2.16
N GLN A 45 -10.58 -3.31 2.99
CA GLN A 45 -10.30 -3.30 4.43
C GLN A 45 -10.80 -4.56 5.14
N VAL A 46 -11.99 -5.03 4.79
CA VAL A 46 -12.54 -6.29 5.35
C VAL A 46 -11.61 -7.45 4.97
N GLN A 47 -11.22 -7.55 3.71
CA GLN A 47 -10.31 -8.60 3.24
C GLN A 47 -8.93 -8.52 3.91
N ALA A 48 -8.40 -7.31 4.10
CA ALA A 48 -7.13 -7.13 4.80
C ALA A 48 -7.23 -7.52 6.29
N ALA A 49 -8.35 -7.26 6.93
CA ALA A 49 -8.58 -7.67 8.34
C ALA A 49 -8.61 -9.20 8.48
N GLU A 50 -9.20 -9.93 7.52
CA GLU A 50 -9.17 -11.39 7.47
C GLU A 50 -7.74 -11.91 7.35
N LEU A 51 -6.96 -11.39 6.37
CA LEU A 51 -5.56 -11.75 6.20
C LEU A 51 -4.71 -11.46 7.44
N LEU A 52 -4.91 -10.31 8.09
CA LEU A 52 -4.20 -9.97 9.32
C LEU A 52 -4.59 -10.88 10.48
N SER A 53 -5.87 -11.28 10.59
CA SER A 53 -6.31 -12.24 11.60
C SER A 53 -5.62 -13.59 11.42
N ASP A 54 -5.43 -14.04 10.19
CA ASP A 54 -4.74 -15.30 9.92
C ASP A 54 -3.23 -15.21 10.22
N LEU A 55 -2.60 -14.10 9.89
CA LEU A 55 -1.22 -13.81 10.27
C LEU A 55 -1.03 -13.75 11.80
N SER A 56 -1.98 -13.15 12.53
CA SER A 56 -1.92 -13.07 13.98
C SER A 56 -2.11 -14.41 14.67
N LYS A 57 -2.91 -15.31 14.10
CA LYS A 57 -3.08 -16.71 14.58
C LYS A 57 -1.81 -17.54 14.37
N ALA A 58 -1.03 -17.24 13.35
CA ALA A 58 0.26 -17.89 13.12
C ALA A 58 1.33 -17.53 14.16
N GLN A 59 1.01 -16.64 15.10
CA GLN A 59 1.83 -16.25 16.27
C GLN A 59 3.33 -16.07 15.93
N ASP A 60 3.66 -15.27 14.94
CA ASP A 60 5.04 -14.84 14.79
C ASP A 60 5.21 -13.47 15.46
N PRO A 61 5.68 -13.44 16.73
CA PRO A 61 6.00 -12.20 17.43
C PRO A 61 7.15 -11.43 16.76
N ALA A 62 7.81 -12.04 15.78
CA ALA A 62 8.92 -11.48 15.03
C ALA A 62 8.50 -10.82 13.71
N GLN A 63 7.20 -10.57 13.48
CA GLN A 63 6.76 -9.88 12.27
C GLN A 63 6.91 -8.36 12.40
N PHE A 64 8.03 -7.85 11.92
CA PHE A 64 8.38 -6.43 11.94
C PHE A 64 7.89 -5.66 10.72
N GLY A 65 7.76 -6.31 9.56
CA GLY A 65 7.23 -5.76 8.32
C GLY A 65 6.08 -6.61 7.79
N ILE A 66 4.99 -5.98 7.39
CA ILE A 66 3.77 -6.65 6.91
C ILE A 66 3.67 -6.46 5.40
N SER A 67 3.56 -7.56 4.66
CA SER A 67 3.27 -7.56 3.23
C SER A 67 1.94 -8.26 2.99
N LEU A 68 1.02 -7.58 2.31
CA LEU A 68 -0.32 -8.07 2.01
C LEU A 68 -0.56 -8.05 0.51
N TYR A 69 -1.18 -9.10 -0.01
CA TYR A 69 -1.60 -9.18 -1.40
C TYR A 69 -2.94 -9.92 -1.51
N ASP A 70 -3.81 -9.38 -2.34
CA ASP A 70 -5.01 -10.08 -2.81
C ASP A 70 -5.27 -9.68 -4.27
N SER A 71 -5.55 -10.67 -5.11
CA SER A 71 -5.79 -10.47 -6.55
C SER A 71 -7.01 -9.59 -6.87
N ARG A 72 -7.92 -9.43 -5.92
CA ARG A 72 -9.12 -8.59 -6.03
C ARG A 72 -8.86 -7.11 -5.74
N TRP A 73 -7.67 -6.78 -5.21
CA TRP A 73 -7.37 -5.40 -4.81
C TRP A 73 -7.07 -4.50 -5.99
N HIS A 74 -7.50 -3.24 -5.86
CA HIS A 74 -7.34 -2.22 -6.89
C HIS A 74 -6.07 -1.39 -6.64
N GLU A 75 -5.20 -1.27 -7.68
CA GLU A 75 -3.91 -0.56 -7.57
C GLU A 75 -4.04 0.90 -7.10
N GLY A 76 -5.12 1.61 -7.45
CA GLY A 76 -5.38 2.99 -7.03
C GLY A 76 -5.75 3.13 -5.54
N VAL A 77 -6.04 2.02 -4.84
CA VAL A 77 -6.55 2.01 -3.47
C VAL A 77 -5.56 1.38 -2.48
N VAL A 78 -4.63 0.53 -2.93
CA VAL A 78 -3.65 -0.15 -2.05
C VAL A 78 -2.86 0.80 -1.15
N GLY A 79 -2.57 2.03 -1.61
CA GLY A 79 -1.88 3.01 -0.78
C GLY A 79 -2.70 3.54 0.40
N ILE A 80 -4.03 3.57 0.27
CA ILE A 80 -4.94 3.92 1.35
C ILE A 80 -5.02 2.74 2.32
N LEU A 81 -5.16 1.54 1.79
CA LEU A 81 -5.18 0.31 2.57
C LEU A 81 -3.91 0.16 3.41
N ALA A 82 -2.73 0.31 2.81
CA ALA A 82 -1.46 0.27 3.52
C ALA A 82 -1.39 1.29 4.67
N SER A 83 -1.93 2.52 4.46
CA SER A 83 -1.99 3.53 5.51
C SER A 83 -2.86 3.11 6.69
N ARG A 84 -4.01 2.48 6.44
CA ARG A 84 -4.93 2.04 7.49
C ARG A 84 -4.38 0.85 8.26
N VAL A 85 -3.85 -0.15 7.55
CA VAL A 85 -3.22 -1.32 8.18
C VAL A 85 -2.03 -0.89 9.04
N ARG A 86 -1.18 0.02 8.52
CA ARG A 86 -0.08 0.59 9.29
C ARG A 86 -0.57 1.25 10.59
N ALA A 87 -1.65 2.03 10.53
CA ALA A 87 -2.20 2.69 11.71
C ALA A 87 -2.75 1.69 12.75
N GLN A 88 -3.30 0.56 12.31
CA GLN A 88 -3.82 -0.49 13.19
C GLN A 88 -2.72 -1.35 13.81
N CYS A 89 -1.67 -1.65 13.06
CA CYS A 89 -0.63 -2.60 13.48
C CYS A 89 0.62 -1.93 14.05
N ALA A 90 0.75 -0.59 13.95
CA ALA A 90 1.94 0.17 14.28
C ALA A 90 3.23 -0.43 13.67
N ARG A 91 3.14 -0.97 12.46
CA ARG A 91 4.23 -1.62 11.72
C ARG A 91 4.33 -1.08 10.29
N PRO A 92 5.51 -1.11 9.65
CA PRO A 92 5.64 -0.81 8.23
C PRO A 92 4.86 -1.85 7.41
N VAL A 93 4.15 -1.38 6.40
CA VAL A 93 3.24 -2.21 5.59
C VAL A 93 3.47 -1.96 4.11
N PHE A 94 3.52 -3.01 3.31
CA PHE A 94 3.29 -2.98 1.88
C PHE A 94 1.98 -3.71 1.54
N ALA A 95 1.11 -3.05 0.78
CA ALA A 95 -0.08 -3.66 0.18
C ALA A 95 0.08 -3.69 -1.33
N PHE A 96 -0.21 -4.83 -1.95
CA PHE A 96 -0.02 -5.10 -3.37
C PHE A 96 -1.34 -5.37 -4.07
N ALA A 97 -1.47 -4.89 -5.30
CA ALA A 97 -2.51 -5.27 -6.23
C ALA A 97 -1.90 -5.89 -7.49
N ALA A 98 -2.67 -6.75 -8.15
CA ALA A 98 -2.30 -7.28 -9.44
C ALA A 98 -2.22 -6.16 -10.49
N ALA A 99 -1.20 -6.19 -11.31
CA ALA A 99 -1.01 -5.34 -12.46
C ALA A 99 -0.92 -6.18 -13.74
N SER A 100 -0.75 -5.54 -14.89
CA SER A 100 -0.58 -6.25 -16.16
C SER A 100 0.70 -7.10 -16.17
N ASN A 101 0.72 -8.11 -17.04
CA ASN A 101 1.90 -8.93 -17.34
C ASN A 101 2.49 -9.70 -16.14
N GLY A 102 1.65 -10.19 -15.22
CA GLY A 102 2.10 -10.98 -14.07
C GLY A 102 2.90 -10.18 -13.05
N LEU A 103 2.74 -8.85 -13.04
CA LEU A 103 3.37 -7.96 -12.07
C LEU A 103 2.43 -7.63 -10.93
N LEU A 104 3.01 -7.28 -9.79
CA LEU A 104 2.33 -6.67 -8.66
C LEU A 104 2.86 -5.26 -8.45
N LYS A 105 1.94 -4.32 -8.23
CA LYS A 105 2.25 -2.96 -7.77
C LYS A 105 1.97 -2.86 -6.29
N GLY A 106 3.02 -2.59 -5.51
CA GLY A 106 2.97 -2.41 -4.07
C GLY A 106 3.04 -0.94 -3.68
N SER A 107 2.27 -0.58 -2.68
CA SER A 107 2.34 0.73 -2.02
C SER A 107 2.68 0.54 -0.56
N GLY A 108 3.81 1.12 -0.14
CA GLY A 108 4.34 1.02 1.21
C GLY A 108 4.01 2.23 2.06
N ARG A 109 3.85 1.98 3.37
CA ARG A 109 3.75 3.00 4.41
C ARG A 109 4.63 2.62 5.58
N SER A 110 5.42 3.59 6.04
CA SER A 110 6.37 3.39 7.13
C SER A 110 5.82 3.86 8.47
N ILE A 111 6.59 3.55 9.49
CA ILE A 111 6.51 4.10 10.83
C ILE A 111 7.75 4.94 11.12
N ASP A 112 7.72 5.73 12.18
CA ASP A 112 8.85 6.55 12.58
C ASP A 112 10.11 5.71 12.83
N GLY A 113 11.22 6.20 12.29
CA GLY A 113 12.53 5.57 12.42
C GLY A 113 12.84 4.50 11.38
N LEU A 114 11.96 4.24 10.41
CA LEU A 114 12.25 3.38 9.26
C LEU A 114 12.06 4.15 7.96
N GLN A 115 13.09 4.21 7.14
CA GLN A 115 13.06 4.85 5.83
C GLN A 115 12.81 3.82 4.73
N LEU A 116 11.58 3.78 4.18
CA LEU A 116 11.19 2.76 3.20
C LEU A 116 12.04 2.78 1.94
N ARG A 117 12.38 3.96 1.43
CA ARG A 117 13.19 4.06 0.22
C ARG A 117 14.57 3.42 0.40
N ASP A 118 15.20 3.68 1.54
CA ASP A 118 16.53 3.15 1.84
C ASP A 118 16.46 1.64 2.09
N LEU A 119 15.42 1.18 2.81
CA LEU A 119 15.16 -0.24 3.00
C LEU A 119 14.96 -0.97 1.67
N LEU A 120 14.19 -0.42 0.73
CA LEU A 120 14.04 -1.02 -0.60
C LEU A 120 15.36 -1.05 -1.38
N ALA A 121 16.21 -0.03 -1.24
CA ALA A 121 17.53 -0.03 -1.86
C ALA A 121 18.45 -1.10 -1.25
N GLU A 122 18.38 -1.35 0.05
CA GLU A 122 19.10 -2.45 0.69
C GLU A 122 18.60 -3.82 0.19
N ILE A 123 17.29 -4.00 0.06
CA ILE A 123 16.70 -5.24 -0.50
C ILE A 123 17.15 -5.44 -1.95
N ASP A 124 17.13 -4.40 -2.78
CA ASP A 124 17.55 -4.48 -4.18
C ASP A 124 19.04 -4.83 -4.32
N ALA A 125 19.88 -4.30 -3.43
CA ALA A 125 21.30 -4.62 -3.39
C ALA A 125 21.58 -6.07 -2.94
N ASP A 126 20.78 -6.59 -1.99
CA ASP A 126 20.91 -7.98 -1.48
C ASP A 126 20.31 -9.01 -2.44
N ARG A 127 19.21 -8.67 -3.11
CA ARG A 127 18.42 -9.54 -4.00
C ARG A 127 18.22 -8.89 -5.36
N GLN A 128 19.28 -8.84 -6.16
CA GLN A 128 19.23 -8.27 -7.51
C GLN A 128 18.15 -8.94 -8.37
N GLY A 129 17.29 -8.11 -8.97
CA GLY A 129 16.20 -8.55 -9.83
C GLY A 129 14.90 -8.91 -9.13
N LEU A 130 14.85 -8.91 -7.79
CA LEU A 130 13.60 -9.06 -7.02
C LEU A 130 12.68 -7.86 -7.23
N LEU A 131 13.25 -6.64 -7.19
CA LEU A 131 12.52 -5.41 -7.44
C LEU A 131 12.67 -4.99 -8.90
N GLN A 132 11.56 -4.99 -9.65
CA GLN A 132 11.57 -4.54 -11.06
C GLN A 132 11.66 -3.00 -11.14
N LYS A 133 11.03 -2.33 -10.20
CA LYS A 133 11.04 -0.87 -10.05
C LYS A 133 10.66 -0.51 -8.63
N PHE A 134 11.34 0.47 -8.07
CA PHE A 134 10.94 1.05 -6.78
C PHE A 134 11.26 2.55 -6.72
N GLY A 135 10.63 3.24 -5.76
CA GLY A 135 10.87 4.65 -5.53
C GLY A 135 9.95 5.21 -4.47
N GLY A 136 10.25 6.41 -4.02
CA GLY A 136 9.46 7.07 -2.97
C GLY A 136 10.34 7.85 -2.01
N HIS A 137 9.82 8.01 -0.80
CA HIS A 137 10.43 8.75 0.29
C HIS A 137 10.49 7.90 1.57
N ALA A 138 10.92 8.50 2.68
CA ALA A 138 11.04 7.81 3.96
C ALA A 138 9.74 7.11 4.40
N MET A 139 8.61 7.84 4.39
CA MET A 139 7.33 7.37 4.96
C MET A 139 6.41 6.66 3.96
N ALA A 140 6.67 6.79 2.66
CA ALA A 140 5.84 6.20 1.61
C ALA A 140 6.69 5.85 0.39
N ALA A 141 6.54 4.63 -0.10
CA ALA A 141 7.25 4.15 -1.28
C ALA A 141 6.35 3.26 -2.14
N GLY A 142 6.69 3.18 -3.42
CA GLY A 142 6.10 2.26 -4.38
C GLY A 142 7.12 1.23 -4.82
N VAL A 143 6.67 0.01 -5.08
CA VAL A 143 7.50 -1.06 -5.61
C VAL A 143 6.72 -1.86 -6.66
N THR A 144 7.41 -2.37 -7.65
CA THR A 144 6.87 -3.33 -8.62
C THR A 144 7.72 -4.59 -8.56
N ILE A 145 7.07 -5.73 -8.43
CA ILE A 145 7.69 -7.05 -8.38
C ILE A 145 6.94 -8.00 -9.33
N ARG A 146 7.52 -9.14 -9.67
CA ARG A 146 6.75 -10.23 -10.28
C ARG A 146 5.86 -10.88 -9.24
N GLN A 147 4.70 -11.39 -9.67
CA GLN A 147 3.75 -12.03 -8.74
C GLN A 147 4.36 -13.25 -8.04
N GLU A 148 5.17 -14.01 -8.74
CA GLU A 148 5.88 -15.18 -8.21
C GLU A 148 6.89 -14.81 -7.11
N ASP A 149 7.42 -13.59 -7.14
CA ASP A 149 8.41 -13.08 -6.19
C ASP A 149 7.80 -12.53 -4.89
N PHE A 150 6.47 -12.50 -4.77
CA PHE A 150 5.80 -11.92 -3.58
C PHE A 150 6.21 -12.60 -2.26
N PRO A 151 6.31 -13.93 -2.16
CA PRO A 151 6.74 -14.59 -0.91
C PRO A 151 8.16 -14.21 -0.51
N GLU A 152 9.07 -14.09 -1.49
CA GLU A 152 10.45 -13.66 -1.23
C GLU A 152 10.50 -12.20 -0.80
N PHE A 153 9.77 -11.32 -1.49
CA PHE A 153 9.66 -9.91 -1.09
C PHE A 153 9.16 -9.79 0.35
N ALA A 154 8.09 -10.52 0.72
CA ALA A 154 7.53 -10.49 2.08
C ALA A 154 8.56 -10.92 3.13
N THR A 155 9.34 -11.95 2.83
CA THR A 155 10.43 -12.43 3.70
C THR A 155 11.53 -11.38 3.86
N GLN A 156 12.00 -10.81 2.76
CA GLN A 156 13.07 -9.78 2.79
C GLN A 156 12.59 -8.50 3.47
N PHE A 157 11.37 -8.06 3.16
CA PHE A 157 10.81 -6.88 3.81
C PHE A 157 10.71 -7.04 5.33
N ASN A 158 10.25 -8.20 5.81
CA ASN A 158 10.23 -8.50 7.24
C ASN A 158 11.64 -8.53 7.85
N LEU A 159 12.59 -9.20 7.20
CA LEU A 159 13.98 -9.33 7.66
C LEU A 159 14.66 -7.96 7.80
N PHE A 160 14.57 -7.12 6.77
CA PHE A 160 15.17 -5.79 6.79
C PHE A 160 14.44 -4.84 7.76
N SER A 161 13.11 -4.96 7.87
CA SER A 161 12.34 -4.23 8.89
C SER A 161 12.80 -4.61 10.30
N LYS A 162 13.02 -5.89 10.57
CA LYS A 162 13.58 -6.38 11.84
C LYS A 162 14.98 -5.83 12.10
N LYS A 163 15.86 -5.83 11.11
CA LYS A 163 17.22 -5.28 11.20
C LYS A 163 17.21 -3.82 11.66
N HIS A 164 16.29 -3.01 11.13
CA HIS A 164 16.21 -1.58 11.45
C HIS A 164 15.41 -1.26 12.73
N LEU A 165 14.44 -2.11 13.10
CA LEU A 165 13.52 -1.87 14.21
C LEU A 165 13.76 -2.77 15.43
N GLY A 166 14.62 -3.80 15.31
CA GLY A 166 14.75 -4.90 16.26
C GLY A 166 15.10 -4.56 17.71
N ASN A 167 15.46 -3.31 18.00
CA ASN A 167 15.70 -2.80 19.36
C ASN A 167 14.51 -1.95 19.89
N ARG A 168 13.36 -1.89 19.18
CA ARG A 168 12.19 -1.11 19.57
C ARG A 168 11.07 -2.03 20.00
N ASP A 169 10.43 -1.70 21.12
CA ASP A 169 9.17 -2.34 21.51
C ASP A 169 8.02 -1.73 20.67
N LEU A 170 7.65 -2.43 19.59
CA LEU A 170 6.60 -1.97 18.67
C LEU A 170 5.18 -2.09 19.28
N ASN A 171 5.03 -2.73 20.42
CA ASN A 171 3.73 -2.94 21.06
C ASN A 171 3.31 -1.76 21.94
N GLU A 172 4.23 -0.92 22.41
CA GLU A 172 3.90 0.27 23.17
C GLU A 172 3.19 1.37 22.36
N GLN A 173 3.34 1.38 21.03
CA GLN A 173 2.74 2.40 20.16
C GLN A 173 1.26 2.17 19.81
N ILE A 174 0.68 1.03 20.19
CA ILE A 174 -0.74 0.71 19.92
C ILE A 174 -1.66 1.33 21.00
N LEU A 175 -1.13 1.77 22.13
CA LEU A 175 -1.89 2.22 23.31
C LEU A 175 -1.86 3.75 23.54
N SER A 176 -1.26 4.52 22.65
CA SER A 176 -1.24 6.00 22.68
C SER A 176 -1.99 6.58 21.47
#